data_f2f2ffe8cac5f35dccf6b11901d2037e
#
_entry.id   f2f2ffe8cac5f35dccf6b11901d2037e
#
_cell.length_a   1.000
_cell.length_b   1.000
_cell.length_c   1.000
_cell.angle_alpha   90.00
_cell.angle_beta   90.00
_cell.angle_gamma   90.00
#
_symmetry.space_group_name_H-M   'P 1'
#
loop_
_entity.id
_entity.type
_entity.pdbx_description
1 polymer ?
#
loop_
_entity_poly.entity_id
_entity_poly.type
_entity_poly.pdbx_seq_one_letter_code
_entity_poly.pdbx_strand_id
1 'polypeptide(L)'
;MKENGRNVVIIGGGIAGLCTAVYALACGYHVDLYEMHDKAGGLATSWRRGAYQFETCLHWLVGSNPAGELNPQWREICDMDRLEFIDPEETLPQQMTSVG
;
A
#
# COMPACT_ATOMS: atom_id res chain seq x y z
N MET A 1 -5.88 -6.69 22.47
CA MET A 1 -6.12 -5.26 22.61
C MET A 1 -7.57 -5.00 23.00
N LYS A 2 -7.82 -4.10 23.93
CA LYS A 2 -9.17 -3.81 24.37
C LYS A 2 -10.00 -3.13 23.29
N GLU A 3 -11.18 -3.65 23.02
CA GLU A 3 -12.16 -2.94 22.22
C GLU A 3 -12.61 -1.68 22.95
N ASN A 4 -12.71 -0.57 22.25
CA ASN A 4 -13.21 0.67 22.84
C ASN A 4 -14.70 0.90 22.59
N GLY A 5 -15.39 -0.02 21.91
CA GLY A 5 -16.82 0.02 21.64
C GLY A 5 -17.26 1.07 20.63
N ARG A 6 -16.32 1.72 19.94
CA ARG A 6 -16.62 2.74 18.94
C ARG A 6 -16.43 2.21 17.53
N ASN A 7 -17.22 2.72 16.63
CA ASN A 7 -17.15 2.38 15.22
C ASN A 7 -16.50 3.51 14.43
N VAL A 8 -15.66 3.12 13.47
CA VAL A 8 -15.10 4.02 12.47
C VAL A 8 -15.59 3.57 11.11
N VAL A 9 -16.13 4.49 10.35
CA VAL A 9 -16.55 4.26 8.98
C VAL A 9 -15.55 4.92 8.06
N ILE A 10 -15.00 4.15 7.14
CA ILE A 10 -14.00 4.63 6.17
C ILE A 10 -14.60 4.52 4.77
N ILE A 11 -14.59 5.62 4.06
CA ILE A 11 -15.04 5.66 2.67
C ILE A 11 -13.81 5.72 1.77
N GLY A 12 -13.60 4.65 1.03
CA GLY A 12 -12.46 4.50 0.12
C GLY A 12 -11.42 3.52 0.65
N GLY A 13 -11.15 2.49 -0.13
CA GLY A 13 -10.19 1.42 0.15
C GLY A 13 -8.85 1.60 -0.60
N GLY A 14 -8.41 2.84 -0.82
CA GLY A 14 -7.07 3.12 -1.29
C GLY A 14 -6.05 2.96 -0.15
N ILE A 15 -4.79 3.29 -0.40
CA ILE A 15 -3.71 3.13 0.59
C ILE A 15 -4.03 3.90 1.88
N ALA A 16 -4.49 5.14 1.77
CA ALA A 16 -4.82 5.95 2.94
C ALA A 16 -5.94 5.32 3.78
N GLY A 17 -7.02 4.87 3.14
CA GLY A 17 -8.13 4.22 3.84
C GLY A 17 -7.73 2.91 4.48
N LEU A 18 -6.94 2.09 3.78
CA LEU A 18 -6.45 0.82 4.31
C LEU A 18 -5.51 1.03 5.51
N CYS A 19 -4.59 1.98 5.43
CA CYS A 19 -3.70 2.31 6.55
C CYS A 19 -4.49 2.82 7.76
N THR A 20 -5.48 3.68 7.52
CA THR A 20 -6.37 4.18 8.57
C THR A 20 -7.12 3.04 9.24
N ALA A 21 -7.61 2.07 8.46
CA ALA A 21 -8.30 0.90 8.98
C ALA A 21 -7.40 0.06 9.89
N VAL A 22 -6.16 -0.19 9.47
CA VAL A 22 -5.21 -0.96 10.28
C VAL A 22 -4.94 -0.29 11.61
N TYR A 23 -4.67 1.02 11.61
CA TYR A 23 -4.43 1.75 12.85
C TYR A 23 -5.67 1.84 13.73
N ALA A 24 -6.85 2.05 13.15
CA ALA A 24 -8.09 2.07 13.91
C ALA A 24 -8.36 0.73 14.60
N LEU A 25 -8.16 -0.39 13.88
CA LEU A 25 -8.28 -1.72 14.46
C LEU A 25 -7.27 -1.93 15.59
N ALA A 26 -6.04 -1.48 15.40
CA ALA A 26 -5.00 -1.57 16.44
C ALA A 26 -5.34 -0.75 17.69
N CYS A 27 -6.12 0.32 17.53
CA CYS A 27 -6.61 1.13 18.65
C CYS A 27 -7.91 0.60 19.28
N GLY A 28 -8.41 -0.54 18.82
CA GLY A 28 -9.60 -1.19 19.38
C GLY A 28 -10.93 -0.72 18.79
N TYR A 29 -10.91 0.04 17.72
CA TYR A 29 -12.14 0.43 17.02
C TYR A 29 -12.67 -0.73 16.17
N HIS A 30 -13.98 -0.77 16.04
CA HIS A 30 -14.61 -1.54 14.98
C HIS A 30 -14.57 -0.71 13.70
N VAL A 31 -14.21 -1.32 12.58
CA VAL A 31 -14.02 -0.61 11.31
C VAL A 31 -14.94 -1.17 10.24
N ASP A 32 -15.70 -0.29 9.61
CA ASP A 32 -16.45 -0.58 8.39
C ASP A 32 -15.83 0.23 7.25
N LEU A 33 -15.26 -0.45 6.27
CA LEU A 33 -14.63 0.18 5.13
C LEU A 33 -15.46 -0.10 3.87
N TYR A 34 -15.79 0.95 3.14
CA TYR A 34 -16.56 0.88 1.91
C TYR A 34 -15.71 1.33 0.73
N GLU A 35 -15.63 0.48 -0.28
CA GLU A 35 -14.90 0.73 -1.51
C GLU A 35 -15.86 0.56 -2.70
N MET A 36 -15.88 1.52 -3.61
CA MET A 36 -16.78 1.49 -4.75
C MET A 36 -16.33 0.55 -5.86
N HIS A 37 -15.05 0.20 -5.89
CA HIS A 37 -14.47 -0.73 -6.85
C HIS A 37 -14.53 -2.17 -6.31
N ASP A 38 -14.36 -3.15 -7.17
CA ASP A 38 -14.32 -4.57 -6.78
C ASP A 38 -13.00 -4.99 -6.12
N LYS A 39 -12.02 -4.11 -6.09
CA LYS A 39 -10.71 -4.35 -5.48
C LYS A 39 -10.29 -3.19 -4.58
N ALA A 40 -9.65 -3.54 -3.47
CA ALA A 40 -8.96 -2.56 -2.64
C ALA A 40 -7.61 -2.16 -3.25
N GLY A 41 -7.09 -1.01 -2.86
CA GLY A 41 -5.79 -0.51 -3.25
C GLY A 41 -5.81 0.84 -3.97
N GLY A 42 -6.97 1.27 -4.48
CA GLY A 42 -7.10 2.54 -5.18
C GLY A 42 -6.21 2.59 -6.42
N LEU A 43 -5.36 3.62 -6.52
CA LEU A 43 -4.41 3.77 -7.63
C LEU A 43 -3.25 2.77 -7.57
N ALA A 44 -3.03 2.12 -6.43
CA ALA A 44 -1.99 1.10 -6.25
C ALA A 44 -2.47 -0.28 -6.65
N THR A 45 -3.23 -0.38 -7.74
CA THR A 45 -3.74 -1.63 -8.28
C THR A 45 -3.33 -1.81 -9.73
N SER A 46 -3.39 -3.06 -10.17
CA SER A 46 -3.28 -3.40 -11.58
C SER A 46 -4.60 -3.98 -12.07
N TRP A 47 -4.82 -3.92 -13.37
CA TRP A 47 -6.00 -4.52 -13.98
C TRP A 47 -5.63 -5.17 -15.30
N ARG A 48 -6.50 -6.06 -15.73
CA ARG A 48 -6.28 -6.81 -16.96
C ARG A 48 -7.36 -6.48 -17.99
N ARG A 49 -6.93 -6.31 -19.24
CA ARG A 49 -7.83 -6.22 -20.39
C ARG A 49 -7.34 -7.16 -21.48
N GLY A 50 -8.09 -8.21 -21.74
CA GLY A 50 -7.67 -9.27 -22.66
C GLY A 50 -6.37 -9.93 -22.16
N ALA A 51 -5.37 -9.94 -23.01
CA ALA A 51 -4.05 -10.50 -22.69
C ALA A 51 -3.10 -9.51 -22.01
N TYR A 52 -3.54 -8.27 -21.80
CA TYR A 52 -2.69 -7.19 -21.29
C TYR A 52 -2.98 -6.90 -19.84
N GLN A 53 -1.94 -6.66 -19.08
CA GLN A 53 -2.01 -6.18 -17.71
C GLN A 53 -1.48 -4.76 -17.63
N PHE A 54 -2.23 -3.89 -16.95
CA PHE A 54 -1.91 -2.47 -16.83
C PHE A 54 -1.65 -2.12 -15.38
N GLU A 55 -0.61 -1.33 -15.18
CA GLU A 55 -0.29 -0.69 -13.90
C GLU A 55 0.17 0.74 -14.21
N THR A 56 -0.34 1.70 -13.50
CA THR A 56 -0.08 3.10 -13.84
C THR A 56 0.48 3.94 -12.72
N CYS A 57 0.49 3.45 -11.49
CA CYS A 57 0.80 4.28 -10.34
C CYS A 57 2.10 3.94 -9.64
N LEU A 58 2.29 2.70 -9.25
CA LEU A 58 3.46 2.32 -8.46
C LEU A 58 4.65 1.97 -9.35
N HIS A 59 5.71 2.76 -9.25
CA HIS A 59 7.00 2.48 -9.89
C HIS A 59 8.04 1.95 -8.89
N TRP A 60 7.95 2.41 -7.63
CA TRP A 60 8.82 1.96 -6.54
C TRP A 60 8.10 2.14 -5.21
N LEU A 61 8.56 1.43 -4.21
CA LEU A 61 8.05 1.56 -2.84
C LEU A 61 9.09 2.30 -1.99
N VAL A 62 8.77 3.52 -1.60
CA VAL A 62 9.59 4.31 -0.69
C VAL A 62 9.50 3.72 0.71
N GLY A 63 10.63 3.48 1.34
CA GLY A 63 10.68 2.91 2.68
C GLY A 63 10.82 1.39 2.72
N SER A 64 11.10 0.75 1.58
CA SER A 64 11.34 -0.70 1.53
C SER A 64 12.66 -1.11 2.16
N ASN A 65 13.65 -0.21 2.20
CA ASN A 65 14.95 -0.50 2.79
C ASN A 65 14.83 -0.72 4.30
N PRO A 66 15.23 -1.89 4.83
CA PRO A 66 15.15 -2.18 6.26
C PRO A 66 15.92 -1.20 7.16
N ALA A 67 16.97 -0.57 6.64
CA ALA A 67 17.74 0.44 7.35
C ALA A 67 17.15 1.86 7.24
N GLY A 68 16.13 2.05 6.43
CA GLY A 68 15.49 3.35 6.19
C GLY A 68 14.54 3.77 7.32
N GLU A 69 14.34 5.06 7.46
CA GLU A 69 13.47 5.62 8.51
C GLU A 69 12.00 5.26 8.35
N LEU A 70 11.55 5.04 7.12
CA LEU A 70 10.14 4.72 6.84
C LEU A 70 9.81 3.23 6.96
N ASN A 71 10.80 2.37 6.98
CA ASN A 71 10.56 0.92 7.05
C ASN A 71 9.77 0.49 8.30
N PRO A 72 10.04 1.04 9.50
CA PRO A 72 9.27 0.69 10.68
C PRO A 72 7.78 1.02 10.57
N GLN A 73 7.43 2.12 9.89
CA GLN A 73 6.03 2.47 9.67
C GLN A 73 5.32 1.45 8.76
N TRP A 74 5.98 0.99 7.71
CA TRP A 74 5.43 -0.08 6.88
C TRP A 74 5.19 -1.36 7.67
N ARG A 75 6.12 -1.70 8.57
CA ARG A 75 6.01 -2.90 9.40
C ARG A 75 4.86 -2.84 10.40
N GLU A 76 4.40 -1.65 10.76
CA GLU A 76 3.22 -1.49 11.60
C GLU A 76 1.92 -1.86 10.87
N ILE A 77 1.88 -1.74 9.54
CA ILE A 77 0.68 -1.94 8.73
C ILE A 77 0.66 -3.30 8.05
N CYS A 78 1.80 -3.82 7.66
CA CYS A 78 1.86 -5.09 6.94
C CYS A 78 3.13 -5.87 7.26
N ASP A 79 3.08 -7.16 6.94
CA ASP A 79 4.24 -8.04 7.10
C ASP A 79 5.19 -7.86 5.90
N MET A 80 6.16 -6.96 6.06
CA MET A 80 7.14 -6.65 5.03
C MET A 80 8.06 -7.83 4.71
N ASP A 81 8.22 -8.78 5.63
CA ASP A 81 9.09 -9.94 5.43
C ASP A 81 8.50 -10.95 4.44
N ARG A 82 7.20 -10.84 4.14
CA ARG A 82 6.53 -11.65 3.12
C ARG A 82 6.70 -11.11 1.71
N LEU A 83 7.27 -9.92 1.56
CA LEU A 83 7.46 -9.28 0.27
C LEU A 83 8.89 -9.46 -0.18
N GLU A 84 9.06 -9.74 -1.46
CA GLU A 84 10.36 -9.75 -2.12
C GLU A 84 10.58 -8.39 -2.78
N PHE A 85 11.71 -7.76 -2.47
CA PHE A 85 12.09 -6.47 -3.04
C PHE A 85 13.23 -6.65 -4.01
N ILE A 86 13.09 -6.04 -5.18
CA ILE A 86 14.12 -6.02 -6.21
C ILE A 86 14.61 -4.58 -6.32
N ASP A 87 15.84 -4.34 -5.89
CA ASP A 87 16.44 -3.02 -5.99
C ASP A 87 17.03 -2.83 -7.38
N PRO A 88 16.74 -1.72 -8.06
CA PRO A 88 17.30 -1.45 -9.37
C PRO A 88 18.80 -1.18 -9.28
N GLU A 89 19.51 -1.57 -10.31
CA GLU A 89 20.91 -1.19 -10.46
C GLU A 89 21.05 0.33 -10.63
N GLU A 90 22.18 0.89 -10.21
CA GLU A 90 22.44 2.32 -10.26
C GLU A 90 22.28 2.95 -11.65
N THR A 91 22.45 2.16 -12.69
CA THR A 91 22.31 2.62 -14.07
C THR A 91 20.87 2.80 -14.53
N LEU A 92 19.92 2.18 -13.86
CA LEU A 92 18.50 2.22 -14.23
C LEU A 92 17.90 3.63 -14.20
N PRO A 93 18.16 4.46 -13.20
CA PRO A 93 17.62 5.83 -13.17
C PRO A 93 18.02 6.66 -14.39
N GLN A 94 19.24 6.44 -14.91
CA GLN A 94 19.71 7.14 -16.11
C GLN A 94 18.97 6.69 -17.36
N GLN A 95 18.65 5.41 -17.45
CA GLN A 95 17.87 4.88 -18.58
C GLN A 95 16.43 5.41 -18.55
N MET A 96 15.85 5.51 -17.39
CA MET A 96 14.49 6.05 -17.23
C MET A 96 14.41 7.51 -17.62
N THR A 97 15.43 8.30 -17.33
CA THR A 97 15.46 9.73 -17.70
C THR A 97 15.61 9.92 -19.19
N SER A 98 16.22 8.97 -19.91
CA SER A 98 16.39 9.07 -21.37
C SER A 98 15.12 8.73 -22.14
N VAL A 99 14.18 8.08 -21.53
CA VAL A 99 12.90 7.67 -22.14
C VAL A 99 11.78 8.69 -21.88
N GLY A 100 11.96 9.48 -20.85
CA GLY A 100 10.97 10.47 -20.40
C GLY A 100 10.85 11.72 -21.25
#